data_1c8962115749d268da366e1a9b46c77c
#
_entry.id   1c8962115749d268da366e1a9b46c77c
#
_cell.length_a   1.000
_cell.length_b   1.000
_cell.length_c   1.000
_cell.angle_alpha   90.00
_cell.angle_beta   90.00
_cell.angle_gamma   90.00
#
_symmetry.space_group_name_H-M   'P 1'
#
loop_
_entity.id
_entity.type
_entity.pdbx_description
1 polymer ?
#
loop_
_entity_poly.entity_id
_entity_poly.type
_entity_poly.pdbx_seq_one_letter_code
_entity_poly.pdbx_strand_id
1 'polypeptide(L)' 'MKKGDLVRFDKVVVSELIDEGVDDWENWVGIVLYMQDADFCKVAWQDGVTRQEFVEQLEIISNVN' A
#
# COMPACT_ATOMS: atom_id res chain seq x y z
N MET A 1 -11.51 -2.11 -0.90
CA MET A 1 -10.30 -2.63 -0.22
C MET A 1 -10.72 -3.33 1.06
N LYS A 2 -10.14 -4.44 1.35
CA LYS A 2 -10.53 -5.27 2.48
C LYS A 2 -9.35 -6.07 2.98
N LYS A 3 -9.49 -6.66 4.16
CA LYS A 3 -8.49 -7.55 4.75
C LYS A 3 -8.08 -8.65 3.75
N GLY A 4 -6.78 -8.83 3.61
CA GLY A 4 -6.22 -9.85 2.73
C GLY A 4 -5.89 -9.39 1.32
N ASP A 5 -6.31 -8.19 0.95
CA ASP A 5 -5.97 -7.66 -0.37
C ASP A 5 -4.48 -7.35 -0.45
N LEU A 6 -3.88 -7.69 -1.58
CA LEU A 6 -2.52 -7.26 -1.89
C LEU A 6 -2.59 -5.87 -2.49
N VAL A 7 -1.73 -4.99 -2.01
CA VAL A 7 -1.74 -3.59 -2.41
C VAL A 7 -0.33 -3.10 -2.68
N ARG A 8 -0.26 -2.02 -3.42
CA ARG A 8 0.98 -1.27 -3.63
C ARG A 8 0.63 0.21 -3.68
N PHE A 9 1.65 1.06 -3.60
CA PHE A 9 1.42 2.48 -3.73
C PHE A 9 0.99 2.81 -5.16
N ASP A 10 0.06 3.76 -5.26
CA ASP A 10 -0.37 4.29 -6.54
C ASP A 10 0.81 4.94 -7.26
N LYS A 11 0.78 4.94 -8.58
CA LYS A 11 1.87 5.49 -9.40
C LYS A 11 2.18 6.95 -9.12
N VAL A 12 1.17 7.74 -8.80
CA VAL A 12 1.36 9.17 -8.50
C VAL A 12 2.15 9.31 -7.21
N VAL A 13 1.81 8.53 -6.20
CA VAL A 13 2.52 8.53 -4.91
C VAL A 13 3.95 8.07 -5.09
N VAL A 14 4.16 7.03 -5.86
CA VAL A 14 5.50 6.51 -6.16
C VAL A 14 6.36 7.57 -6.83
N SER A 15 5.81 8.29 -7.79
CA SER A 15 6.51 9.37 -8.48
C SER A 15 7.01 10.43 -7.50
N GLU A 16 6.18 10.82 -6.55
CA GLU A 16 6.54 11.81 -5.53
C GLU A 16 7.65 11.28 -4.63
N LEU A 17 7.56 10.03 -4.22
CA LEU A 17 8.56 9.39 -3.36
C LEU A 17 9.92 9.28 -4.07
N ILE A 18 9.91 8.97 -5.35
CA ILE A 18 11.13 8.88 -6.15
C ILE A 18 11.83 10.24 -6.21
N ASP A 19 11.06 11.31 -6.38
CA ASP A 19 11.59 12.66 -6.42
C ASP A 19 12.27 13.05 -5.10
N GLU A 20 11.87 12.43 -4.01
CA GLU A 20 12.47 12.63 -2.70
C GLU A 20 13.67 11.73 -2.46
N GLY A 21 14.04 10.92 -3.45
CA GLY A 21 15.19 10.05 -3.35
C GLY A 21 14.93 8.70 -2.68
N VAL A 22 13.68 8.35 -2.53
CA VAL A 22 13.30 7.04 -1.98
C VAL A 22 13.17 6.05 -3.13
N ASP A 23 13.94 4.99 -3.05
CA ASP A 23 13.99 3.96 -4.10
C ASP A 23 13.04 2.80 -3.81
N ASP A 24 12.68 2.09 -4.88
CA ASP A 24 12.00 0.79 -4.84
C ASP A 24 10.56 0.78 -4.32
N TRP A 25 9.99 1.93 -4.01
CA TRP A 25 8.61 1.99 -3.59
C TRP A 25 7.64 1.37 -4.61
N GLU A 26 7.98 1.46 -5.88
CA GLU A 26 7.17 0.90 -6.97
C GLU A 26 7.10 -0.62 -6.94
N ASN A 27 8.06 -1.25 -6.26
CA ASN A 27 8.13 -2.70 -6.15
C ASN A 27 7.62 -3.19 -4.80
N TRP A 28 7.21 -2.30 -3.94
CA TRP A 28 6.72 -2.66 -2.62
C TRP A 28 5.31 -3.21 -2.68
N VAL A 29 5.14 -4.36 -2.04
CA VAL A 29 3.85 -5.02 -1.94
C VAL A 29 3.52 -5.19 -0.47
N GLY A 30 2.26 -4.94 -0.13
CA GLY A 30 1.77 -5.13 1.22
C GLY A 30 0.46 -5.90 1.21
N ILE A 31 0.08 -6.36 2.40
CA ILE A 31 -1.20 -7.04 2.60
C ILE A 31 -2.01 -6.22 3.58
N VAL A 32 -3.25 -5.94 3.23
CA VAL A 32 -4.16 -5.23 4.12
C VAL A 32 -4.50 -6.15 5.30
N LEU A 33 -4.15 -5.71 6.49
CA LEU A 33 -4.46 -6.46 7.70
C LEU A 33 -5.88 -6.21 8.17
N TYR A 34 -6.31 -4.96 8.13
CA TYR A 34 -7.68 -4.56 8.43
C TYR A 34 -7.92 -3.11 8.01
N MET A 35 -9.17 -2.76 7.88
CA MET A 35 -9.58 -1.37 7.63
C MET A 35 -9.80 -0.69 8.97
N GLN A 36 -9.17 0.47 9.17
CA GLN A 36 -9.38 1.26 10.37
C GLN A 36 -10.67 2.07 10.25
N ASP A 37 -10.86 2.68 9.10
CA ASP A 37 -12.10 3.39 8.74
C ASP A 37 -12.17 3.49 7.21
N ALA A 38 -13.02 4.38 6.69
CA ALA A 38 -13.20 4.52 5.25
C ALA A 38 -11.94 5.04 4.53
N ASP A 39 -11.07 5.74 5.24
CA ASP A 39 -9.93 6.42 4.64
C ASP A 39 -8.58 5.77 4.96
N PHE A 40 -8.52 4.96 6.00
CA PHE A 40 -7.26 4.39 6.51
C PHE A 40 -7.33 2.88 6.66
N CYS A 41 -6.19 2.25 6.40
CA CYS A 41 -6.05 0.82 6.65
C CYS A 41 -4.65 0.53 7.20
N LYS A 42 -4.52 -0.63 7.82
CA LYS A 42 -3.21 -1.13 8.25
C LYS A 42 -2.70 -2.10 7.21
N VAL A 43 -1.47 -1.92 6.81
CA VAL A 43 -0.83 -2.74 5.79
C VAL A 43 0.47 -3.32 6.35
N ALA A 44 0.65 -4.62 6.17
CA ALA A 44 1.91 -5.29 6.47
C ALA A 44 2.73 -5.29 5.19
N TRP A 45 3.80 -4.53 5.17
CA TRP A 45 4.65 -4.39 4.00
C TRP A 45 5.69 -5.50 3.92
N GLN A 46 6.28 -5.67 2.75
CA GLN A 46 7.25 -6.72 2.49
C GLN A 46 8.51 -6.64 3.36
N ASP A 47 8.79 -5.49 3.95
CA ASP A 47 9.91 -5.32 4.88
C ASP A 47 9.61 -5.83 6.30
N GLY A 48 8.41 -6.34 6.50
CA GLY A 48 7.98 -6.85 7.80
C GLY A 48 7.41 -5.79 8.73
N VAL A 49 7.30 -4.56 8.29
CA VAL A 49 6.77 -3.46 9.10
C VAL A 49 5.32 -3.20 8.75
N THR A 50 4.50 -3.04 9.79
CA THR A 50 3.09 -2.68 9.62
C THR A 50 2.95 -1.17 9.74
N ARG A 51 2.27 -0.56 8.76
CA ARG A 51 2.05 0.88 8.74
C ARG A 51 0.60 1.20 8.47
N GLN A 52 0.18 2.36 8.95
CA GLN A 52 -1.12 2.93 8.61
C GLN A 52 -0.97 3.64 7.27
N GLU A 53 -1.88 3.36 6.35
CA GLU A 53 -1.84 3.96 5.00
C GLU A 53 -3.18 4.56 4.63
N PHE A 54 -3.15 5.59 3.79
CA PHE A 54 -4.37 6.11 3.17
C PHE A 54 -4.81 5.16 2.08
N VAL A 55 -6.06 4.76 2.12
CA VAL A 55 -6.64 3.87 1.11
C VAL A 55 -6.48 4.44 -0.29
N GLU A 56 -6.69 5.75 -0.45
CA GLU A 56 -6.62 6.39 -1.76
C GLU A 56 -5.21 6.45 -2.36
N GLN A 57 -4.18 6.21 -1.54
CA GLN A 57 -2.80 6.17 -2.03
C GLN A 57 -2.36 4.78 -2.44
N LEU A 58 -3.24 3.82 -2.33
CA LEU A 58 -2.96 2.42 -2.62
C LEU A 58 -3.78 1.94 -3.79
N GLU A 59 -3.23 0.98 -4.54
CA GLU A 59 -4.02 0.27 -5.52
C GLU A 59 -3.97 -1.23 -5.21
N ILE A 60 -5.08 -1.89 -5.48
CA ILE A 60 -5.20 -3.32 -5.25
C ILE A 60 -4.58 -4.05 -6.43
N ILE A 61 -3.64 -4.93 -6.15
CA ILE A 61 -2.96 -5.74 -7.17
C ILE A 61 -3.35 -7.20 -7.10
N SER A 62 -3.98 -7.63 -6.02
CA SER A 62 -4.47 -8.98 -5.95
C SER A 62 -5.74 -9.08 -6.78
N ASN A 63 -5.76 -10.01 -7.67
CA ASN A 63 -6.91 -10.24 -8.49
C ASN A 63 -7.46 -11.62 -8.18
N VAL A 64 -7.77 -11.80 -6.94
CA VAL A 64 -8.23 -13.08 -6.45
C VAL A 64 -9.72 -13.22 -6.70
N ASN A 65 -10.05 -14.21 -7.39
CA ASN A 65 -11.45 -14.54 -7.70
C ASN A 65 -11.72 -15.97 -7.51
#